data_1bb9ba4a2f8fe77b1eaa49a8c352587a
#
_entry.id   1bb9ba4a2f8fe77b1eaa49a8c352587a
#
_cell.length_a   1.000
_cell.length_b   1.000
_cell.length_c   1.000
_cell.angle_alpha   90.00
_cell.angle_beta   90.00
_cell.angle_gamma   90.00
#
_symmetry.space_group_name_H-M   'P 1'
#
loop_
_entity.id
_entity.type
_entity.pdbx_description
1 polymer ?
#
loop_
_entity_poly.entity_id
_entity_poly.type
_entity_poly.pdbx_seq_one_letter_code
_entity_poly.pdbx_strand_id
1 'polypeptide(L)'
;MKTIACIYCEGNDTKLAVVSHDKNGSRLRIHSIASVDVVSNKTDLQTTSGFNLEGDGLQLEGVESQDTELSGGDIDAPSISSIGAALKGVNINKLEFIPALTEPAIYYHSYDGIKDLKGSKLQDEILSDIQQSKGITVERESMDYIELSDGSLLSAFIDGPVACVNLTDNIAGYFGKKFFKVPTIKSADIALAYYVAKRKKFFPDDQSLIVYIGKEYSKLIFLQGRKLKHIGTTLDIGTTNLHTYDVYFSKILLEMENGGISSLDNIIVCGEDDSENLILSFYGTFPEANVSRLEFDDVDLSEIPEDSKAKFSSYSVPIAIATEFFDELAKEHKGINLLPKYISEEQKFFQFSWHSFAVLPFLFAAAFLFTLKVLQNNRELSNLDEDIKQKNLIIRQNQETLSKISELEGKISSFGQTQAILDSAAVGTGVWKEVLKNVAGFCGSKQNIWVSSIVRDNSNTIKIEGYSLSKYSPTDFAYSLENSELKSIMNEALREKNAYKYNLTFDITSYQKKHE
;
A
#
# COMPACT_ATOMS: atom_id res chain seq x y z
N MET A 1 -7.11 2.22 4.16
CA MET A 1 -6.44 2.89 3.05
C MET A 1 -4.95 2.91 3.32
N LYS A 2 -4.12 2.37 2.45
CA LYS A 2 -2.66 2.40 2.59
C LYS A 2 -2.15 3.60 1.83
N THR A 3 -1.39 4.48 2.50
CA THR A 3 -0.76 5.67 1.89
C THR A 3 0.73 5.44 1.80
N ILE A 4 1.30 5.74 0.66
CA ILE A 4 2.73 5.61 0.35
C ILE A 4 3.27 6.92 -0.20
N ALA A 5 4.55 7.13 -0.05
CA ALA A 5 5.29 8.22 -0.68
C ALA A 5 6.26 7.61 -1.70
N CYS A 6 5.98 7.81 -2.98
CA CYS A 6 6.89 7.40 -4.05
C CYS A 6 7.90 8.51 -4.30
N ILE A 7 9.19 8.18 -4.23
CA ILE A 7 10.27 9.12 -4.41
C ILE A 7 11.15 8.65 -5.57
N TYR A 8 11.41 9.56 -6.50
CA TYR A 8 12.25 9.34 -7.66
C TYR A 8 13.36 10.38 -7.69
N CYS A 9 14.59 9.92 -7.66
CA CYS A 9 15.78 10.76 -7.70
C CYS A 9 16.43 10.66 -9.09
N GLU A 10 16.48 11.78 -9.79
CA GLU A 10 17.08 11.92 -11.11
C GLU A 10 18.18 12.99 -11.05
N GLY A 11 19.42 12.59 -10.90
CA GLY A 11 20.50 13.56 -10.70
C GLY A 11 20.24 14.45 -9.49
N ASN A 12 20.16 15.76 -9.72
CA ASN A 12 19.83 16.73 -8.69
C ASN A 12 18.30 16.92 -8.48
N ASP A 13 17.47 16.47 -9.41
CA ASP A 13 16.01 16.59 -9.30
C ASP A 13 15.43 15.41 -8.53
N THR A 14 14.62 15.71 -7.55
CA THR A 14 13.88 14.68 -6.78
C THR A 14 12.40 14.95 -6.84
N LYS A 15 11.64 13.97 -7.29
CA LYS A 15 10.18 14.04 -7.40
C LYS A 15 9.54 13.14 -6.36
N LEU A 16 8.59 13.69 -5.65
CA LEU A 16 7.79 13.00 -4.64
C LEU A 16 6.32 13.03 -5.02
N ALA A 17 5.65 11.91 -4.92
CA ALA A 17 4.20 11.82 -4.96
C ALA A 17 3.68 11.03 -3.76
N VAL A 18 2.74 11.60 -3.02
CA VAL A 18 2.04 10.91 -1.93
C VAL A 18 0.74 10.36 -2.47
N VAL A 19 0.64 9.05 -2.46
CA VAL A 19 -0.41 8.31 -3.16
C VAL A 19 -1.11 7.35 -2.21
N SER A 20 -2.40 7.21 -2.37
CA SER A 20 -3.17 6.14 -1.73
C SER A 20 -4.05 5.41 -2.73
N HIS A 21 -4.35 4.17 -2.40
CA HIS A 21 -5.27 3.35 -3.19
C HIS A 21 -6.53 3.09 -2.39
N ASP A 22 -7.68 3.37 -2.99
CA ASP A 22 -8.97 3.07 -2.37
C ASP A 22 -9.31 1.59 -2.58
N LYS A 23 -9.67 0.89 -1.50
CA LYS A 23 -10.06 -0.54 -1.56
C LYS A 23 -11.32 -0.80 -2.39
N ASN A 24 -12.13 0.22 -2.60
CA ASN A 24 -13.41 0.12 -3.30
C ASN A 24 -13.40 0.73 -4.71
N GLY A 25 -12.31 1.40 -5.08
CA GLY A 25 -12.11 2.02 -6.39
C GLY A 25 -10.79 1.58 -7.01
N SER A 26 -10.79 1.28 -8.30
CA SER A 26 -9.58 0.94 -9.06
C SER A 26 -8.69 2.14 -9.36
N ARG A 27 -8.90 3.30 -8.69
CA ARG A 27 -8.18 4.55 -8.98
C ARG A 27 -7.19 4.88 -7.87
N LEU A 28 -6.01 5.34 -8.30
CA LEU A 28 -5.04 5.94 -7.41
C LEU A 28 -5.48 7.36 -7.06
N ARG A 29 -5.36 7.76 -5.80
CA ARG A 29 -5.59 9.13 -5.35
C ARG A 29 -4.26 9.76 -4.96
N ILE A 30 -3.97 10.92 -5.54
CA ILE A 30 -2.79 11.71 -5.23
C ILE A 30 -3.17 12.75 -4.18
N HIS A 31 -2.49 12.71 -3.03
CA HIS A 31 -2.70 13.68 -1.96
C HIS A 31 -1.82 14.92 -2.12
N SER A 32 -0.57 14.71 -2.51
CA SER A 32 0.39 15.79 -2.73
C SER A 32 1.51 15.37 -3.67
N ILE A 33 2.11 16.33 -4.32
CA ILE A 33 3.29 16.19 -5.17
C ILE A 33 4.31 17.26 -4.80
N ALA A 34 5.59 16.96 -4.94
CA ALA A 34 6.68 17.91 -4.78
C ALA A 34 7.83 17.58 -5.74
N SER A 35 8.46 18.61 -6.27
CA SER A 35 9.75 18.51 -6.98
C SER A 35 10.74 19.40 -6.26
N VAL A 36 11.91 18.87 -5.98
CA VAL A 36 12.93 19.52 -5.19
C VAL A 36 14.29 19.28 -5.83
N ASP A 37 15.04 20.33 -6.05
CA ASP A 37 16.42 20.23 -6.50
C ASP A 37 17.31 19.95 -5.27
N VAL A 38 17.86 18.75 -5.21
CA VAL A 38 18.80 18.33 -4.17
C VAL A 38 20.21 18.64 -4.66
N VAL A 39 20.74 19.77 -4.24
CA VAL A 39 22.13 20.13 -4.55
C VAL A 39 23.03 19.17 -3.77
N SER A 40 23.60 18.16 -4.45
CA SER A 40 24.75 17.47 -3.89
C SER A 40 25.92 18.45 -3.93
N ASN A 41 26.46 18.82 -2.79
CA ASN A 41 27.74 19.51 -2.73
C ASN A 41 28.82 18.58 -3.34
N LYS A 42 28.90 18.57 -4.67
CA LYS A 42 30.12 18.15 -5.33
C LYS A 42 31.15 19.17 -4.89
N THR A 43 31.99 18.80 -3.95
CA THR A 43 33.25 19.49 -3.75
C THR A 43 33.91 19.50 -5.12
N ASP A 44 33.97 20.69 -5.75
CA ASP A 44 34.69 20.90 -6.99
C ASP A 44 36.13 20.48 -6.76
N LEU A 45 36.42 19.22 -7.06
CA LEU A 45 37.76 18.84 -7.45
C LEU A 45 37.96 19.54 -8.80
N GLN A 46 38.37 20.82 -8.72
CA GLN A 46 38.98 21.52 -9.84
C GLN A 46 40.16 20.67 -10.30
N THR A 47 39.89 19.80 -11.24
CA THR A 47 40.92 19.29 -12.12
C THR A 47 41.40 20.47 -12.98
N THR A 48 42.29 21.27 -12.42
CA THR A 48 43.19 22.12 -13.19
C THR A 48 44.07 21.16 -14.03
N SER A 49 43.54 20.75 -15.17
CA SER A 49 44.39 20.21 -16.26
C SER A 49 45.15 21.35 -16.91
N GLY A 50 46.12 21.88 -16.17
CA GLY A 50 47.20 22.68 -16.74
C GLY A 50 48.26 21.69 -17.25
N PHE A 51 48.22 21.42 -18.53
CA PHE A 51 49.32 20.78 -19.22
C PHE A 51 50.51 21.76 -19.21
N ASN A 52 51.47 21.60 -18.28
CA ASN A 52 52.80 22.14 -18.40
C ASN A 52 53.75 20.96 -18.52
N LEU A 53 54.22 20.75 -19.74
CA LEU A 53 55.42 19.99 -20.05
C LEU A 53 56.64 20.81 -19.62
N GLU A 54 57.33 20.36 -18.56
CA GLU A 54 58.80 20.49 -18.44
C GLU A 54 59.29 19.78 -17.17
N GLY A 55 60.06 18.75 -17.36
CA GLY A 55 61.29 18.47 -16.61
C GLY A 55 61.22 17.70 -15.30
N ASP A 56 61.59 16.40 -15.41
CA ASP A 56 62.49 15.68 -14.48
C ASP A 56 62.10 15.43 -13.03
N GLY A 57 62.14 14.14 -12.63
CA GLY A 57 62.29 13.73 -11.25
C GLY A 57 61.24 12.75 -10.71
N LEU A 58 61.49 11.44 -10.93
CA LEU A 58 60.86 10.33 -10.21
C LEU A 58 61.02 10.46 -8.70
N GLN A 59 59.92 10.60 -7.95
CA GLN A 59 59.83 10.12 -6.57
C GLN A 59 58.45 9.47 -6.37
N LEU A 60 58.48 8.14 -6.26
CA LEU A 60 57.40 7.32 -5.75
C LEU A 60 57.39 7.44 -4.23
N GLU A 61 56.50 8.27 -3.69
CA GLU A 61 56.08 8.19 -2.28
C GLU A 61 54.69 7.60 -2.19
N GLY A 62 54.54 6.70 -1.23
CA GLY A 62 53.42 5.82 -1.07
C GLY A 62 52.10 6.54 -0.93
N VAL A 63 51.13 6.11 -1.71
CA VAL A 63 49.72 6.47 -1.49
C VAL A 63 49.18 5.61 -0.35
N GLU A 64 49.16 6.15 0.85
CA GLU A 64 48.28 5.65 1.91
C GLU A 64 46.84 5.74 1.38
N SER A 65 46.19 4.60 1.32
CA SER A 65 44.76 4.50 1.08
C SER A 65 44.04 5.16 2.27
N GLN A 66 43.71 6.43 2.12
CA GLN A 66 42.69 7.03 2.98
C GLN A 66 41.34 6.44 2.58
N ASP A 67 40.78 5.64 3.48
CA ASP A 67 39.38 5.31 3.50
C ASP A 67 38.59 6.62 3.51
N THR A 68 38.14 7.02 2.32
CA THR A 68 37.22 8.14 2.20
C THR A 68 35.84 7.60 2.63
N GLU A 69 35.53 7.76 3.92
CA GLU A 69 34.15 7.70 4.36
C GLU A 69 33.35 8.65 3.46
N LEU A 70 32.51 8.07 2.60
CA LEU A 70 31.49 8.80 1.85
C LEU A 70 30.48 9.34 2.88
N SER A 71 30.82 10.50 3.47
CA SER A 71 29.84 11.29 4.24
C SER A 71 28.71 11.64 3.28
N GLY A 72 27.50 11.16 3.57
CA GLY A 72 26.30 11.51 2.85
C GLY A 72 26.21 13.03 2.73
N GLY A 73 26.12 13.55 1.50
CA GLY A 73 26.02 14.97 1.24
C GLY A 73 24.92 15.58 2.09
N ASP A 74 25.24 16.65 2.81
CA ASP A 74 24.25 17.44 3.55
C ASP A 74 23.24 18.01 2.56
N ILE A 75 22.01 17.49 2.62
CA ILE A 75 20.90 17.99 1.81
C ILE A 75 20.48 19.33 2.41
N ASP A 76 20.35 20.34 1.56
CA ASP A 76 19.98 21.68 2.00
C ASP A 76 18.67 21.69 2.77
N ALA A 77 18.66 22.35 3.93
CA ALA A 77 17.49 22.48 4.80
C ALA A 77 16.22 23.00 4.07
N PRO A 78 16.29 23.89 3.05
CA PRO A 78 15.15 24.30 2.23
C PRO A 78 14.51 23.15 1.47
N SER A 79 15.29 22.23 0.91
CA SER A 79 14.79 21.06 0.15
C SER A 79 14.02 20.10 1.02
N ILE A 80 14.54 19.78 2.21
CA ILE A 80 13.85 18.94 3.20
C ILE A 80 12.55 19.60 3.68
N SER A 81 12.58 20.93 3.87
CA SER A 81 11.40 21.72 4.27
C SER A 81 10.28 21.65 3.22
N SER A 82 10.63 21.72 1.93
CA SER A 82 9.67 21.62 0.82
C SER A 82 9.01 20.24 0.76
N ILE A 83 9.78 19.18 0.91
CA ILE A 83 9.25 17.82 1.03
C ILE A 83 8.39 17.69 2.30
N GLY A 84 8.85 18.26 3.41
CA GLY A 84 8.10 18.31 4.66
C GLY A 84 6.74 19.01 4.51
N ALA A 85 6.67 20.07 3.70
CA ALA A 85 5.44 20.77 3.38
C ALA A 85 4.47 19.87 2.56
N ALA A 86 4.98 19.13 1.59
CA ALA A 86 4.18 18.17 0.82
C ALA A 86 3.62 17.03 1.66
N LEU A 87 4.29 16.67 2.76
CA LEU A 87 3.84 15.63 3.69
C LEU A 87 2.87 16.14 4.76
N LYS A 88 2.58 17.46 4.82
CA LYS A 88 1.60 18.02 5.76
C LYS A 88 0.20 17.48 5.42
N GLY A 89 -0.50 17.01 6.45
CA GLY A 89 -1.85 16.43 6.30
C GLY A 89 -1.89 14.91 6.14
N VAL A 90 -0.75 14.27 5.91
CA VAL A 90 -0.65 12.81 5.81
C VAL A 90 -0.24 12.22 7.17
N ASN A 91 -0.75 11.03 7.49
CA ASN A 91 -0.36 10.34 8.71
C ASN A 91 1.06 9.77 8.58
N ILE A 92 2.05 10.57 8.97
CA ILE A 92 3.47 10.27 8.88
C ILE A 92 3.85 8.96 9.59
N ASN A 93 3.10 8.54 10.62
CA ASN A 93 3.41 7.32 11.37
C ASN A 93 3.13 6.03 10.60
N LYS A 94 2.26 6.10 9.59
CA LYS A 94 1.88 4.96 8.75
C LYS A 94 2.41 5.09 7.32
N LEU A 95 3.15 6.16 7.03
CA LEU A 95 3.69 6.42 5.70
C LEU A 95 4.88 5.49 5.44
N GLU A 96 4.85 4.82 4.30
CA GLU A 96 5.96 4.03 3.78
C GLU A 96 6.52 4.74 2.55
N PHE A 97 7.84 4.77 2.42
CA PHE A 97 8.52 5.35 1.26
C PHE A 97 8.89 4.25 0.26
N ILE A 98 8.70 4.54 -1.01
CA ILE A 98 9.07 3.66 -2.11
C ILE A 98 10.01 4.42 -3.04
N PRO A 99 11.31 4.25 -2.85
CA PRO A 99 12.31 4.81 -3.75
C PRO A 99 12.28 4.13 -5.12
N ALA A 100 12.49 4.92 -6.15
CA ALA A 100 12.80 4.42 -7.47
C ALA A 100 14.11 4.96 -7.97
N LEU A 101 14.81 4.12 -8.69
CA LEU A 101 16.13 4.38 -9.23
C LEU A 101 16.10 4.24 -10.75
N THR A 102 16.95 5.03 -11.41
CA THR A 102 17.34 4.89 -12.80
C THR A 102 18.87 4.90 -12.90
N GLU A 103 19.42 4.62 -14.06
CA GLU A 103 20.88 4.75 -14.26
C GLU A 103 21.35 6.19 -13.97
N PRO A 104 22.53 6.37 -13.37
CA PRO A 104 23.54 5.36 -13.06
C PRO A 104 23.39 4.65 -11.71
N ALA A 105 22.34 4.92 -10.92
CA ALA A 105 22.14 4.32 -9.60
C ALA A 105 21.67 2.86 -9.67
N ILE A 106 21.22 2.40 -10.81
CA ILE A 106 20.82 1.03 -11.12
C ILE A 106 21.55 0.57 -12.38
N TYR A 107 21.86 -0.70 -12.45
CA TYR A 107 22.47 -1.33 -13.61
C TYR A 107 21.55 -2.39 -14.20
N TYR A 108 21.53 -2.47 -15.52
CA TYR A 108 20.81 -3.51 -16.25
C TYR A 108 21.81 -4.49 -16.89
N HIS A 109 21.44 -5.75 -16.89
CA HIS A 109 22.20 -6.81 -17.52
C HIS A 109 21.27 -7.83 -18.17
N SER A 110 21.46 -8.07 -19.47
CA SER A 110 20.70 -9.07 -20.21
C SER A 110 21.34 -10.45 -20.00
N TYR A 111 20.51 -11.43 -19.68
CA TYR A 111 20.93 -12.80 -19.45
C TYR A 111 20.24 -13.75 -20.44
N ASP A 112 21.04 -14.37 -21.29
CA ASP A 112 20.62 -15.32 -22.33
C ASP A 112 20.90 -16.78 -21.97
N GLY A 113 21.28 -17.07 -20.72
CA GLY A 113 21.72 -18.38 -20.26
C GLY A 113 20.57 -19.38 -20.02
N ILE A 114 20.84 -20.37 -19.16
CA ILE A 114 19.95 -21.51 -18.92
C ILE A 114 18.63 -21.05 -18.26
N LYS A 115 17.51 -21.16 -18.99
CA LYS A 115 16.17 -20.73 -18.55
C LYS A 115 15.42 -21.78 -17.73
N ASP A 116 15.90 -23.03 -17.68
CA ASP A 116 15.25 -24.12 -16.93
C ASP A 116 15.40 -24.01 -15.41
N LEU A 117 16.33 -23.16 -14.95
CA LEU A 117 16.53 -22.88 -13.54
C LEU A 117 15.42 -21.96 -13.01
N LYS A 118 14.98 -22.16 -11.77
CA LYS A 118 13.94 -21.34 -11.14
C LYS A 118 14.35 -20.88 -9.74
N GLY A 119 13.84 -19.71 -9.36
CA GLY A 119 14.03 -19.15 -8.02
C GLY A 119 15.48 -18.86 -7.70
N SER A 120 15.95 -19.27 -6.52
CA SER A 120 17.29 -18.92 -6.03
C SER A 120 18.45 -19.42 -6.90
N LYS A 121 18.29 -20.57 -7.57
CA LYS A 121 19.35 -21.12 -8.45
C LYS A 121 19.54 -20.27 -9.71
N LEU A 122 18.44 -19.75 -10.27
CA LEU A 122 18.51 -18.84 -11.41
C LEU A 122 19.14 -17.51 -11.00
N GLN A 123 18.80 -16.99 -9.82
CA GLN A 123 19.44 -15.78 -9.31
C GLN A 123 20.96 -15.96 -9.12
N ASP A 124 21.40 -17.11 -8.56
CA ASP A 124 22.83 -17.40 -8.38
C ASP A 124 23.57 -17.46 -9.72
N GLU A 125 22.94 -18.03 -10.75
CA GLU A 125 23.49 -18.10 -12.09
C GLU A 125 23.63 -16.70 -12.73
N ILE A 126 22.57 -15.88 -12.64
CA ILE A 126 22.61 -14.49 -13.13
C ILE A 126 23.69 -13.69 -12.39
N LEU A 127 23.84 -13.85 -11.08
CA LEU A 127 24.88 -13.18 -10.31
C LEU A 127 26.29 -13.61 -10.75
N SER A 128 26.47 -14.89 -11.03
CA SER A 128 27.74 -15.42 -11.57
C SER A 128 28.06 -14.84 -12.94
N ASP A 129 27.05 -14.71 -13.81
CA ASP A 129 27.19 -14.12 -15.13
C ASP A 129 27.52 -12.62 -15.05
N ILE A 130 26.86 -11.87 -14.17
CA ILE A 130 27.20 -10.45 -13.90
C ILE A 130 28.64 -10.32 -13.42
N GLN A 131 29.08 -11.18 -12.50
CA GLN A 131 30.44 -11.15 -11.99
C GLN A 131 31.47 -11.46 -13.08
N GLN A 132 31.18 -12.41 -13.97
CA GLN A 132 32.05 -12.76 -15.07
C GLN A 132 32.12 -11.68 -16.17
N SER A 133 30.97 -11.09 -16.50
CA SER A 133 30.87 -10.12 -17.60
C SER A 133 31.24 -8.70 -17.19
N LYS A 134 30.91 -8.27 -15.98
CA LYS A 134 31.11 -6.88 -15.50
C LYS A 134 32.16 -6.76 -14.39
N GLY A 135 32.61 -7.87 -13.80
CA GLY A 135 33.57 -7.86 -12.69
C GLY A 135 33.01 -7.33 -11.37
N ILE A 136 31.67 -7.19 -11.25
CA ILE A 136 30.98 -6.62 -10.10
C ILE A 136 30.38 -7.75 -9.26
N THR A 137 30.60 -7.71 -7.94
CA THR A 137 29.96 -8.64 -7.02
C THR A 137 28.74 -7.99 -6.42
N VAL A 138 27.54 -8.51 -6.73
CA VAL A 138 26.26 -7.98 -6.30
C VAL A 138 25.65 -8.88 -5.23
N GLU A 139 25.06 -8.28 -4.19
CA GLU A 139 24.28 -9.03 -3.20
C GLU A 139 22.98 -9.55 -3.84
N ARG A 140 22.56 -10.76 -3.46
CA ARG A 140 21.36 -11.40 -4.00
C ARG A 140 20.11 -10.54 -3.79
N GLU A 141 19.97 -9.91 -2.64
CA GLU A 141 18.84 -9.07 -2.26
C GLU A 141 18.82 -7.74 -3.03
N SER A 142 19.96 -7.30 -3.56
CA SER A 142 20.10 -6.07 -4.35
C SER A 142 19.88 -6.29 -5.85
N MET A 143 19.47 -7.49 -6.27
CA MET A 143 19.22 -7.87 -7.65
C MET A 143 17.89 -8.60 -7.79
N ASP A 144 17.14 -8.25 -8.83
CA ASP A 144 15.97 -9.00 -9.28
C ASP A 144 15.94 -9.01 -10.82
N TYR A 145 15.02 -9.78 -11.41
CA TYR A 145 14.95 -9.95 -12.86
C TYR A 145 13.52 -10.05 -13.37
N ILE A 146 13.35 -9.68 -14.64
CA ILE A 146 12.10 -9.81 -15.39
C ILE A 146 12.34 -10.51 -16.72
N GLU A 147 11.29 -11.10 -17.29
CA GLU A 147 11.30 -11.69 -18.63
C GLU A 147 10.96 -10.64 -19.68
N LEU A 148 11.79 -10.52 -20.69
CA LEU A 148 11.59 -9.66 -21.86
C LEU A 148 10.61 -10.28 -22.88
N SER A 149 10.28 -9.52 -23.93
CA SER A 149 9.34 -9.95 -24.98
C SER A 149 9.83 -11.16 -25.77
N ASP A 150 11.14 -11.28 -25.96
CA ASP A 150 11.83 -12.39 -26.66
C ASP A 150 12.07 -13.62 -25.77
N GLY A 151 11.69 -13.53 -24.49
CA GLY A 151 11.90 -14.57 -23.49
C GLY A 151 13.31 -14.57 -22.89
N SER A 152 14.19 -13.64 -23.20
CA SER A 152 15.42 -13.39 -22.45
C SER A 152 15.12 -12.80 -21.08
N LEU A 153 16.09 -12.77 -20.18
CA LEU A 153 15.92 -12.20 -18.85
C LEU A 153 16.73 -10.89 -18.75
N LEU A 154 16.05 -9.85 -18.28
CA LEU A 154 16.69 -8.60 -17.90
C LEU A 154 16.84 -8.58 -16.39
N SER A 155 18.05 -8.61 -15.89
CA SER A 155 18.36 -8.39 -14.49
C SER A 155 18.62 -6.90 -14.24
N ALA A 156 18.11 -6.43 -13.11
CA ALA A 156 18.40 -5.10 -12.58
C ALA A 156 19.06 -5.25 -11.22
N PHE A 157 20.10 -4.47 -10.94
CA PHE A 157 20.83 -4.56 -9.68
C PHE A 157 21.40 -3.21 -9.25
N ILE A 158 21.67 -3.11 -7.97
CA ILE A 158 22.27 -1.94 -7.32
C ILE A 158 23.66 -2.32 -6.84
N ASP A 159 24.62 -1.43 -7.08
CA ASP A 159 25.97 -1.51 -6.56
C ASP A 159 26.26 -0.26 -5.72
N GLY A 160 26.42 -0.46 -4.40
CA GLY A 160 26.73 0.61 -3.47
C GLY A 160 25.53 1.26 -2.75
N PRO A 161 25.75 2.41 -2.10
CA PRO A 161 24.73 3.09 -1.30
C PRO A 161 23.65 3.76 -2.16
N VAL A 162 22.43 3.77 -1.67
CA VAL A 162 21.25 4.30 -2.37
C VAL A 162 20.94 5.72 -1.92
N ALA A 163 21.26 6.71 -2.75
CA ALA A 163 21.05 8.13 -2.41
C ALA A 163 19.61 8.47 -2.02
N CYS A 164 18.60 7.90 -2.70
CA CYS A 164 17.19 8.09 -2.35
C CYS A 164 16.83 7.60 -0.94
N VAL A 165 17.52 6.58 -0.43
CA VAL A 165 17.29 6.08 0.93
C VAL A 165 17.89 7.05 1.93
N ASN A 166 19.10 7.54 1.70
CA ASN A 166 19.72 8.57 2.55
C ASN A 166 18.83 9.83 2.62
N LEU A 167 18.20 10.22 1.51
CA LEU A 167 17.23 11.30 1.50
C LEU A 167 16.01 10.99 2.39
N THR A 168 15.48 9.76 2.34
CA THR A 168 14.34 9.37 3.20
C THR A 168 14.73 9.38 4.67
N ASP A 169 15.95 9.05 5.03
CA ASP A 169 16.45 9.08 6.41
C ASP A 169 16.63 10.53 6.91
N ASN A 170 17.10 11.44 6.05
CA ASN A 170 17.17 12.85 6.36
C ASN A 170 15.75 13.45 6.58
N ILE A 171 14.79 13.07 5.75
CA ILE A 171 13.38 13.43 5.94
C ILE A 171 12.85 12.85 7.27
N ALA A 172 13.22 11.62 7.62
CA ALA A 172 12.83 11.01 8.88
C ALA A 172 13.39 11.81 10.09
N GLY A 173 14.66 12.22 10.00
CA GLY A 173 15.30 13.08 11.00
C GLY A 173 14.56 14.41 11.19
N TYR A 174 14.12 15.06 10.10
CA TYR A 174 13.33 16.28 10.15
C TYR A 174 12.00 16.10 10.92
N PHE A 175 11.37 14.93 10.80
CA PHE A 175 10.15 14.59 11.54
C PHE A 175 10.42 13.94 12.91
N GLY A 176 11.66 13.91 13.38
CA GLY A 176 12.04 13.31 14.67
C GLY A 176 11.91 11.79 14.71
N LYS A 177 11.98 11.13 13.56
CA LYS A 177 11.95 9.66 13.42
C LYS A 177 13.35 9.12 13.17
N LYS A 178 13.57 7.88 13.58
CA LYS A 178 14.83 7.20 13.29
C LYS A 178 14.95 6.85 11.80
N PHE A 179 13.86 6.37 11.18
CA PHE A 179 13.77 6.04 9.76
C PHE A 179 12.29 6.03 9.31
N PHE A 180 12.07 6.12 8.01
CA PHE A 180 10.82 5.72 7.40
C PHE A 180 10.94 4.30 6.85
N LYS A 181 9.84 3.55 6.89
CA LYS A 181 9.82 2.20 6.33
C LYS A 181 9.91 2.25 4.81
N VAL A 182 10.91 1.58 4.25
CA VAL A 182 11.11 1.33 2.82
C VAL A 182 10.86 -0.15 2.57
N PRO A 183 9.68 -0.54 2.06
CA PRO A 183 9.34 -1.95 1.86
C PRO A 183 9.99 -2.55 0.60
N THR A 184 10.29 -1.72 -0.39
CA THR A 184 10.86 -2.12 -1.68
C THR A 184 11.56 -0.93 -2.32
N ILE A 185 12.54 -1.20 -3.17
CA ILE A 185 13.16 -0.24 -4.09
C ILE A 185 12.86 -0.71 -5.50
N LYS A 186 12.42 0.21 -6.36
CA LYS A 186 11.94 -0.08 -7.72
C LYS A 186 12.87 0.48 -8.79
N SER A 187 12.84 -0.12 -9.98
CA SER A 187 13.38 0.51 -11.18
C SER A 187 12.33 1.49 -11.74
N ALA A 188 12.73 2.72 -11.96
CA ALA A 188 11.90 3.75 -12.58
C ALA A 188 11.46 3.33 -13.99
N ASP A 189 12.40 2.77 -14.75
CA ASP A 189 12.21 2.42 -16.15
C ASP A 189 11.25 1.24 -16.31
N ILE A 190 11.40 0.20 -15.49
CA ILE A 190 10.53 -0.99 -15.51
C ILE A 190 9.13 -0.64 -15.01
N ALA A 191 9.02 0.16 -13.95
CA ALA A 191 7.73 0.61 -13.45
C ALA A 191 6.99 1.46 -14.49
N LEU A 192 7.69 2.37 -15.19
CA LEU A 192 7.10 3.19 -16.25
C LEU A 192 6.65 2.33 -17.44
N ALA A 193 7.47 1.35 -17.84
CA ALA A 193 7.11 0.36 -18.86
C ALA A 193 5.84 -0.39 -18.49
N TYR A 194 5.75 -0.89 -17.27
CA TYR A 194 4.57 -1.58 -16.76
C TYR A 194 3.32 -0.69 -16.77
N TYR A 195 3.44 0.55 -16.28
CA TYR A 195 2.33 1.51 -16.23
C TYR A 195 1.76 1.77 -17.62
N VAL A 196 2.62 2.07 -18.60
CA VAL A 196 2.21 2.32 -19.98
C VAL A 196 1.59 1.07 -20.61
N ALA A 197 2.21 -0.10 -20.44
CA ALA A 197 1.69 -1.37 -20.97
C ALA A 197 0.32 -1.76 -20.37
N LYS A 198 0.05 -1.36 -19.14
CA LYS A 198 -1.25 -1.57 -18.48
C LYS A 198 -2.32 -0.62 -19.03
N ARG A 199 -1.96 0.62 -19.36
CA ARG A 199 -2.90 1.69 -19.74
C ARG A 199 -3.25 1.73 -21.21
N LYS A 200 -2.26 1.61 -22.06
CA LYS A 200 -2.47 1.66 -23.50
C LYS A 200 -2.86 0.27 -24.02
N LYS A 201 -3.73 0.27 -25.02
CA LYS A 201 -4.12 -0.96 -25.72
C LYS A 201 -3.19 -1.13 -26.91
N PHE A 202 -2.18 -1.95 -26.75
CA PHE A 202 -1.27 -2.32 -27.83
C PHE A 202 -1.68 -3.66 -28.44
N PHE A 203 -1.48 -3.81 -29.75
CA PHE A 203 -1.52 -5.13 -30.37
C PHE A 203 -0.26 -5.93 -30.00
N PRO A 204 -0.30 -7.26 -30.05
CA PRO A 204 0.83 -8.08 -29.60
C PRO A 204 2.15 -7.80 -30.30
N ASP A 205 2.09 -7.40 -31.58
CA ASP A 205 3.25 -7.13 -32.42
C ASP A 205 3.67 -5.66 -32.46
N ASP A 206 2.87 -4.75 -31.86
CA ASP A 206 3.20 -3.32 -31.85
C ASP A 206 4.56 -3.07 -31.19
N GLN A 207 5.40 -2.31 -31.87
CA GLN A 207 6.65 -1.79 -31.33
C GLN A 207 6.38 -0.37 -30.79
N SER A 208 6.46 -0.22 -29.49
CA SER A 208 6.12 1.05 -28.83
C SER A 208 7.34 1.60 -28.12
N LEU A 209 7.56 2.91 -28.26
CA LEU A 209 8.62 3.65 -27.58
C LEU A 209 8.01 4.56 -26.52
N ILE A 210 8.51 4.47 -25.30
CA ILE A 210 8.26 5.44 -24.23
C ILE A 210 9.45 6.38 -24.17
N VAL A 211 9.22 7.67 -24.31
CA VAL A 211 10.23 8.72 -24.19
C VAL A 211 9.93 9.47 -22.88
N TYR A 212 10.72 9.19 -21.86
CA TYR A 212 10.71 9.97 -20.63
C TYR A 212 11.75 11.07 -20.72
N ILE A 213 11.32 12.30 -20.57
CA ILE A 213 12.19 13.48 -20.60
C ILE A 213 12.22 14.08 -19.20
N GLY A 214 13.37 13.99 -18.56
CA GLY A 214 13.60 14.62 -17.27
C GLY A 214 14.22 16.00 -17.37
N LYS A 215 14.64 16.57 -16.24
CA LYS A 215 15.36 17.85 -16.23
C LYS A 215 16.78 17.72 -16.78
N GLU A 216 17.51 16.73 -16.33
CA GLU A 216 18.93 16.52 -16.69
C GLU A 216 19.12 15.36 -17.67
N TYR A 217 18.32 14.31 -17.53
CA TYR A 217 18.43 13.06 -18.26
C TYR A 217 17.15 12.69 -18.98
N SER A 218 17.26 11.88 -20.01
CA SER A 218 16.11 11.27 -20.67
C SER A 218 16.29 9.76 -20.80
N LYS A 219 15.18 9.04 -20.87
CA LYS A 219 15.17 7.58 -20.95
C LYS A 219 14.29 7.10 -22.10
N LEU A 220 14.80 6.12 -22.82
CA LEU A 220 14.11 5.46 -23.92
C LEU A 220 13.78 4.03 -23.49
N ILE A 221 12.50 3.66 -23.52
CA ILE A 221 12.04 2.35 -23.12
C ILE A 221 11.19 1.77 -24.23
N PHE A 222 11.56 0.60 -24.72
CA PHE A 222 10.90 -0.05 -25.84
C PHE A 222 10.05 -1.23 -25.36
N LEU A 223 8.82 -1.29 -25.87
CA LEU A 223 7.88 -2.37 -25.62
C LEU A 223 7.59 -3.10 -26.92
N GLN A 224 7.32 -4.40 -26.82
CA GLN A 224 6.66 -5.19 -27.85
C GLN A 224 5.33 -5.67 -27.32
N GLY A 225 4.24 -5.17 -27.88
CA GLY A 225 2.93 -5.32 -27.28
C GLY A 225 2.90 -4.78 -25.85
N ARG A 226 2.64 -5.64 -24.89
CA ARG A 226 2.61 -5.29 -23.47
C ARG A 226 3.84 -5.73 -22.67
N LYS A 227 4.86 -6.29 -23.33
CA LYS A 227 6.08 -6.73 -22.68
C LYS A 227 7.21 -5.76 -22.94
N LEU A 228 8.08 -5.61 -21.95
CA LEU A 228 9.34 -4.88 -22.13
C LEU A 228 10.20 -5.62 -23.15
N LYS A 229 10.78 -4.88 -24.09
CA LYS A 229 11.70 -5.40 -25.08
C LYS A 229 13.13 -4.94 -24.82
N HIS A 230 13.34 -3.64 -24.60
CA HIS A 230 14.66 -3.06 -24.44
C HIS A 230 14.58 -1.80 -23.58
N ILE A 231 15.56 -1.58 -22.72
CA ILE A 231 15.78 -0.32 -22.02
C ILE A 231 17.03 0.30 -22.62
N GLY A 232 16.87 1.45 -23.28
CA GLY A 232 17.99 2.20 -23.83
C GLY A 232 18.87 2.80 -22.74
N THR A 233 20.10 3.15 -23.12
CA THR A 233 21.02 3.85 -22.24
C THR A 233 20.44 5.19 -21.81
N THR A 234 20.74 5.64 -20.59
CA THR A 234 20.31 6.95 -20.12
C THR A 234 20.99 8.03 -20.97
N LEU A 235 20.17 8.92 -21.52
CA LEU A 235 20.65 10.02 -22.32
C LEU A 235 20.94 11.23 -21.41
N ASP A 236 22.13 11.77 -21.53
CA ASP A 236 22.60 12.98 -20.83
C ASP A 236 21.98 14.25 -21.45
N ILE A 237 20.69 14.18 -21.73
CA ILE A 237 19.89 15.20 -22.38
C ILE A 237 18.56 15.31 -21.65
N GLY A 238 18.29 16.48 -21.09
CA GLY A 238 17.03 16.82 -20.43
C GLY A 238 16.60 18.24 -20.80
N THR A 239 15.55 18.74 -20.17
CA THR A 239 15.01 20.08 -20.48
C THR A 239 15.99 21.22 -20.18
N THR A 240 16.97 21.00 -19.30
CA THR A 240 17.96 22.02 -18.92
C THR A 240 19.11 22.18 -19.91
N ASN A 241 19.43 21.12 -20.67
CA ASN A 241 20.58 21.07 -21.57
C ASN A 241 20.22 20.72 -23.03
N LEU A 242 18.95 20.62 -23.33
CA LEU A 242 18.47 20.38 -24.68
C LEU A 242 18.53 21.66 -25.52
N HIS A 243 19.27 21.61 -26.61
CA HIS A 243 19.33 22.71 -27.57
C HIS A 243 18.47 22.48 -28.81
N THR A 244 18.38 21.21 -29.28
CA THR A 244 17.56 20.82 -30.44
C THR A 244 17.02 19.42 -30.27
N TYR A 245 15.82 19.14 -30.79
CA TYR A 245 15.21 17.80 -30.73
C TYR A 245 15.91 16.77 -31.64
N ASP A 246 16.68 17.21 -32.62
CA ASP A 246 17.39 16.30 -33.56
C ASP A 246 18.33 15.34 -32.84
N VAL A 247 18.86 15.75 -31.69
CA VAL A 247 19.74 14.89 -30.87
C VAL A 247 18.97 13.69 -30.32
N TYR A 248 17.70 13.87 -29.90
CA TYR A 248 16.87 12.76 -29.46
C TYR A 248 16.65 11.76 -30.60
N PHE A 249 16.32 12.23 -31.80
CA PHE A 249 16.02 11.35 -32.92
C PHE A 249 17.22 10.49 -33.32
N SER A 250 18.42 11.09 -33.34
CA SER A 250 19.64 10.35 -33.60
C SER A 250 19.92 9.27 -32.56
N LYS A 251 19.66 9.59 -31.26
CA LYS A 251 19.82 8.63 -30.17
C LYS A 251 18.76 7.54 -30.20
N ILE A 252 17.51 7.88 -30.51
CA ILE A 252 16.42 6.91 -30.67
C ILE A 252 16.75 5.91 -31.77
N LEU A 253 17.23 6.37 -32.94
CA LEU A 253 17.61 5.49 -34.03
C LEU A 253 18.76 4.53 -33.63
N LEU A 254 19.72 5.02 -32.87
CA LEU A 254 20.82 4.19 -32.36
C LEU A 254 20.30 3.13 -31.38
N GLU A 255 19.42 3.52 -30.46
CA GLU A 255 18.85 2.57 -29.49
C GLU A 255 17.88 1.58 -30.13
N MET A 256 17.19 1.96 -31.21
CA MET A 256 16.41 1.04 -32.02
C MET A 256 17.30 -0.04 -32.66
N GLU A 257 18.47 0.36 -33.21
CA GLU A 257 19.44 -0.57 -33.75
C GLU A 257 19.95 -1.53 -32.67
N ASN A 258 20.36 -1.00 -31.52
CA ASN A 258 20.80 -1.79 -30.35
C ASN A 258 19.74 -2.78 -29.86
N GLY A 259 18.48 -2.37 -29.85
CA GLY A 259 17.34 -3.18 -29.44
C GLY A 259 16.77 -4.10 -30.52
N GLY A 260 17.34 -4.08 -31.75
CA GLY A 260 16.85 -4.86 -32.88
C GLY A 260 15.42 -4.47 -33.31
N ILE A 261 15.09 -3.18 -33.27
CA ILE A 261 13.77 -2.62 -33.55
C ILE A 261 13.79 -1.93 -34.92
N SER A 262 13.02 -2.45 -35.88
CA SER A 262 13.04 -1.95 -37.25
C SER A 262 12.10 -0.76 -37.51
N SER A 263 10.99 -0.68 -36.78
CA SER A 263 9.97 0.36 -36.91
C SER A 263 9.30 0.62 -35.59
N LEU A 264 8.64 1.76 -35.45
CA LEU A 264 7.83 2.13 -34.29
C LEU A 264 6.39 2.34 -34.72
N ASP A 265 5.45 1.69 -34.02
CA ASP A 265 4.02 1.86 -34.22
C ASP A 265 3.45 2.94 -33.29
N ASN A 266 4.00 3.05 -32.08
CA ASN A 266 3.54 4.03 -31.09
C ASN A 266 4.76 4.72 -30.44
N ILE A 267 4.60 6.02 -30.17
CA ILE A 267 5.54 6.80 -29.36
C ILE A 267 4.76 7.51 -28.26
N ILE A 268 5.11 7.23 -27.01
CA ILE A 268 4.47 7.81 -25.84
C ILE A 268 5.48 8.74 -25.16
N VAL A 269 5.15 10.04 -25.12
CA VAL A 269 5.99 11.06 -24.51
C VAL A 269 5.49 11.41 -23.12
N CYS A 270 6.39 11.50 -22.14
CA CYS A 270 6.08 11.89 -20.76
C CYS A 270 7.30 12.55 -20.11
N GLY A 271 7.09 13.16 -18.95
CA GLY A 271 8.14 13.83 -18.19
C GLY A 271 7.99 15.36 -18.17
N GLU A 272 9.11 16.05 -18.14
CA GLU A 272 9.16 17.54 -18.04
C GLU A 272 8.79 18.25 -19.35
N ASP A 273 8.99 17.61 -20.49
CA ASP A 273 8.57 18.13 -21.80
C ASP A 273 7.68 17.11 -22.52
N ASP A 274 6.41 17.41 -22.60
CA ASP A 274 5.42 16.72 -23.40
C ASP A 274 4.67 17.70 -24.32
N SER A 275 5.35 18.78 -24.71
CA SER A 275 4.79 19.87 -25.52
C SER A 275 4.32 19.42 -26.89
N GLU A 276 3.37 20.19 -27.47
CA GLU A 276 2.91 19.96 -28.83
C GLU A 276 4.05 20.05 -29.87
N ASN A 277 4.99 20.97 -29.64
CA ASN A 277 6.14 21.14 -30.54
C ASN A 277 6.99 19.87 -30.60
N LEU A 278 7.23 19.24 -29.44
CA LEU A 278 7.96 17.99 -29.38
C LEU A 278 7.20 16.87 -30.10
N ILE A 279 5.90 16.74 -29.85
CA ILE A 279 5.04 15.74 -30.50
C ILE A 279 5.03 15.92 -32.01
N LEU A 280 4.90 17.16 -32.50
CA LEU A 280 4.98 17.45 -33.94
C LEU A 280 6.35 17.11 -34.52
N SER A 281 7.43 17.33 -33.79
CA SER A 281 8.78 16.95 -34.22
C SER A 281 8.95 15.45 -34.32
N PHE A 282 8.33 14.68 -33.40
CA PHE A 282 8.27 13.23 -33.50
C PHE A 282 7.48 12.76 -34.73
N TYR A 283 6.33 13.37 -35.03
CA TYR A 283 5.59 13.06 -36.25
C TYR A 283 6.39 13.36 -37.52
N GLY A 284 7.19 14.43 -37.51
CA GLY A 284 8.07 14.75 -38.63
C GLY A 284 9.15 13.70 -38.89
N THR A 285 9.64 13.07 -37.83
CA THR A 285 10.74 12.08 -37.93
C THR A 285 10.23 10.64 -38.06
N PHE A 286 9.11 10.32 -37.39
CA PHE A 286 8.48 9.00 -37.40
C PHE A 286 7.02 9.10 -37.89
N PRO A 287 6.79 9.37 -39.19
CA PRO A 287 5.44 9.67 -39.70
C PRO A 287 4.48 8.49 -39.65
N GLU A 288 4.98 7.27 -39.53
CA GLU A 288 4.17 6.05 -39.43
C GLU A 288 3.78 5.74 -37.96
N ALA A 289 4.46 6.35 -36.99
CA ALA A 289 4.19 6.11 -35.59
C ALA A 289 3.05 6.98 -35.07
N ASN A 290 2.21 6.39 -34.23
CA ASN A 290 1.19 7.13 -33.48
C ASN A 290 1.83 7.79 -32.24
N VAL A 291 2.03 9.10 -32.28
CA VAL A 291 2.65 9.85 -31.20
C VAL A 291 1.59 10.39 -30.25
N SER A 292 1.72 10.14 -28.97
CA SER A 292 0.77 10.60 -27.94
C SER A 292 1.47 10.97 -26.64
N ARG A 293 0.83 11.82 -25.85
CA ARG A 293 1.19 12.04 -24.46
C ARG A 293 0.77 10.87 -23.59
N LEU A 294 1.45 10.68 -22.49
CA LEU A 294 0.99 9.79 -21.44
C LEU A 294 -0.17 10.44 -20.68
N GLU A 295 -1.32 9.79 -20.67
CA GLU A 295 -2.53 10.24 -20.00
C GLU A 295 -2.70 9.54 -18.65
N PHE A 296 -3.32 10.25 -17.67
CA PHE A 296 -3.49 9.80 -16.29
C PHE A 296 -4.97 9.75 -15.87
N ASP A 297 -5.86 9.29 -16.77
CA ASP A 297 -7.32 9.24 -16.55
C ASP A 297 -7.76 8.36 -15.38
N ASP A 298 -6.89 7.46 -14.96
CA ASP A 298 -7.10 6.53 -13.83
C ASP A 298 -6.69 7.11 -12.48
N VAL A 299 -6.15 8.32 -12.47
CA VAL A 299 -5.62 8.98 -11.29
C VAL A 299 -6.60 10.06 -10.82
N ASP A 300 -6.95 10.02 -9.53
CA ASP A 300 -7.76 11.05 -8.89
C ASP A 300 -6.84 12.20 -8.45
N LEU A 301 -6.95 13.32 -9.17
CA LEU A 301 -6.19 14.56 -8.94
C LEU A 301 -7.01 15.65 -8.22
N SER A 302 -8.09 15.27 -7.55
CA SER A 302 -9.01 16.23 -6.92
C SER A 302 -8.34 17.09 -5.82
N GLU A 303 -7.30 16.55 -5.17
CA GLU A 303 -6.56 17.24 -4.10
C GLU A 303 -5.38 18.09 -4.63
N ILE A 304 -5.07 18.00 -5.94
CA ILE A 304 -3.92 18.69 -6.53
C ILE A 304 -4.37 20.06 -7.11
N PRO A 305 -3.61 21.15 -6.84
CA PRO A 305 -3.86 22.47 -7.43
C PRO A 305 -3.80 22.44 -8.96
N GLU A 306 -4.59 23.29 -9.63
CA GLU A 306 -4.66 23.34 -11.09
C GLU A 306 -3.31 23.67 -11.76
N ASP A 307 -2.52 24.54 -11.16
CA ASP A 307 -1.18 24.90 -11.65
C ASP A 307 -0.24 23.68 -11.67
N SER A 308 -0.40 22.77 -10.71
CA SER A 308 0.39 21.54 -10.62
C SER A 308 -0.12 20.44 -11.55
N LYS A 309 -1.43 20.46 -11.89
CA LYS A 309 -2.00 19.53 -12.87
C LYS A 309 -1.43 19.75 -14.26
N ALA A 310 -1.14 20.99 -14.64
CA ALA A 310 -0.53 21.29 -15.94
C ALA A 310 0.86 20.67 -16.13
N LYS A 311 1.57 20.41 -15.03
CA LYS A 311 2.92 19.80 -15.03
C LYS A 311 2.90 18.34 -14.53
N PHE A 312 1.73 17.70 -14.54
CA PHE A 312 1.58 16.40 -13.90
C PHE A 312 2.36 15.28 -14.61
N SER A 313 2.63 15.44 -15.91
CA SER A 313 3.45 14.51 -16.70
C SER A 313 4.85 14.29 -16.11
N SER A 314 5.43 15.30 -15.44
CA SER A 314 6.73 15.16 -14.78
C SER A 314 6.73 14.17 -13.62
N TYR A 315 5.56 13.83 -13.07
CA TYR A 315 5.39 12.81 -12.01
C TYR A 315 5.02 11.42 -12.54
N SER A 316 5.17 11.17 -13.85
CA SER A 316 4.85 9.87 -14.47
C SER A 316 5.55 8.70 -13.79
N VAL A 317 6.82 8.85 -13.41
CA VAL A 317 7.59 7.81 -12.71
C VAL A 317 7.05 7.54 -11.30
N PRO A 318 6.88 8.51 -10.39
CA PRO A 318 6.24 8.29 -9.09
C PRO A 318 4.87 7.61 -9.16
N ILE A 319 4.07 7.93 -10.18
CA ILE A 319 2.74 7.32 -10.38
C ILE A 319 2.86 5.89 -10.87
N ALA A 320 3.78 5.63 -11.80
CA ALA A 320 4.06 4.29 -12.30
C ALA A 320 4.48 3.35 -11.16
N ILE A 321 5.37 3.82 -10.28
CA ILE A 321 5.82 3.10 -9.09
C ILE A 321 4.66 2.80 -8.15
N ALA A 322 3.81 3.81 -7.90
CA ALA A 322 2.64 3.63 -7.05
C ALA A 322 1.70 2.56 -7.62
N THR A 323 1.46 2.60 -8.94
CA THR A 323 0.63 1.61 -9.64
C THR A 323 1.22 0.22 -9.50
N GLU A 324 2.49 0.03 -9.85
CA GLU A 324 3.18 -1.26 -9.74
C GLU A 324 3.13 -1.81 -8.32
N PHE A 325 3.42 -0.98 -7.32
CA PHE A 325 3.40 -1.38 -5.92
C PHE A 325 2.02 -1.83 -5.43
N PHE A 326 0.95 -1.12 -5.79
CA PHE A 326 -0.40 -1.51 -5.39
C PHE A 326 -0.87 -2.77 -6.11
N ASP A 327 -0.49 -2.95 -7.38
CA ASP A 327 -0.79 -4.17 -8.15
C ASP A 327 -0.04 -5.40 -7.60
N GLU A 328 1.19 -5.21 -7.12
CA GLU A 328 1.92 -6.26 -6.39
C GLU A 328 1.22 -6.64 -5.08
N LEU A 329 0.74 -5.64 -4.32
CA LEU A 329 -0.03 -5.90 -3.10
C LEU A 329 -1.35 -6.63 -3.40
N ALA A 330 -1.96 -6.34 -4.55
CA ALA A 330 -3.16 -7.04 -5.04
C ALA A 330 -2.84 -8.43 -5.63
N LYS A 331 -1.54 -8.76 -5.83
CA LYS A 331 -1.05 -9.97 -6.51
C LYS A 331 -1.47 -10.06 -7.99
N GLU A 332 -1.70 -8.93 -8.62
CA GLU A 332 -2.03 -8.84 -10.05
C GLU A 332 -0.76 -8.80 -10.91
N HIS A 333 0.34 -8.35 -10.34
CA HIS A 333 1.64 -8.20 -10.99
C HIS A 333 2.76 -8.66 -10.06
N LYS A 334 3.85 -9.14 -10.65
CA LYS A 334 5.11 -9.38 -9.96
C LYS A 334 6.16 -8.42 -10.53
N GLY A 335 6.40 -7.33 -9.85
CA GLY A 335 7.47 -6.40 -10.17
C GLY A 335 8.81 -6.83 -9.59
N ILE A 336 9.82 -5.98 -9.77
CA ILE A 336 11.16 -6.18 -9.19
C ILE A 336 11.27 -5.53 -7.82
N ASN A 337 12.13 -6.10 -6.97
CA ASN A 337 12.49 -5.54 -5.68
C ASN A 337 14.00 -5.56 -5.50
N LEU A 338 14.58 -4.38 -5.43
CA LEU A 338 16.03 -4.16 -5.33
C LEU A 338 16.47 -3.72 -3.93
N LEU A 339 15.67 -4.02 -2.89
CA LEU A 339 15.95 -3.57 -1.53
C LEU A 339 17.17 -4.29 -0.93
N PRO A 340 18.31 -3.61 -0.74
CA PRO A 340 19.50 -4.20 -0.16
C PRO A 340 19.25 -4.74 1.26
N LYS A 341 20.00 -5.77 1.60
CA LYS A 341 19.84 -6.46 2.88
C LYS A 341 20.11 -5.53 4.07
N TYR A 342 21.11 -4.65 3.97
CA TYR A 342 21.47 -3.73 5.06
C TYR A 342 20.31 -2.80 5.41
N ILE A 343 19.60 -2.23 4.43
CA ILE A 343 18.42 -1.38 4.66
C ILE A 343 17.29 -2.19 5.31
N SER A 344 17.04 -3.40 4.81
CA SER A 344 16.05 -4.30 5.38
C SER A 344 16.36 -4.68 6.84
N GLU A 345 17.63 -4.84 7.19
CA GLU A 345 18.07 -5.18 8.55
C GLU A 345 17.98 -3.98 9.50
N GLU A 346 18.32 -2.78 9.06
CA GLU A 346 18.21 -1.55 9.85
C GLU A 346 16.75 -1.25 10.24
N GLN A 347 15.79 -1.62 9.38
CA GLN A 347 14.37 -1.42 9.60
C GLN A 347 13.72 -2.47 10.51
N LYS A 348 14.43 -3.54 10.90
CA LYS A 348 13.88 -4.54 11.82
C LYS A 348 13.74 -3.95 13.21
N PHE A 349 12.53 -3.98 13.74
CA PHE A 349 12.18 -3.46 15.06
C PHE A 349 12.94 -4.19 16.19
N PHE A 350 13.28 -5.45 15.96
CA PHE A 350 14.09 -6.27 16.87
C PHE A 350 15.45 -6.57 16.20
N GLN A 351 16.38 -5.66 16.34
CA GLN A 351 17.78 -6.04 16.18
C GLN A 351 18.17 -6.82 17.44
N PHE A 352 18.49 -8.10 17.28
CA PHE A 352 19.04 -8.92 18.35
C PHE A 352 20.45 -8.40 18.71
N SER A 353 20.48 -7.27 19.42
CA SER A 353 21.67 -6.71 20.02
C SER A 353 21.96 -7.41 21.34
N TRP A 354 23.12 -7.18 21.95
CA TRP A 354 23.52 -7.77 23.23
C TRP A 354 22.44 -7.63 24.32
N HIS A 355 21.60 -6.60 24.27
CA HIS A 355 20.45 -6.42 25.16
C HIS A 355 19.45 -7.59 25.08
N SER A 356 19.33 -8.25 23.95
CA SER A 356 18.44 -9.41 23.78
C SER A 356 18.93 -10.61 24.57
N PHE A 357 20.26 -10.76 24.75
CA PHE A 357 20.84 -11.76 25.60
C PHE A 357 20.59 -11.49 27.09
N ALA A 358 20.37 -10.23 27.48
CA ALA A 358 19.95 -9.88 28.83
C ALA A 358 18.43 -10.07 29.03
N VAL A 359 17.62 -9.79 28.02
CA VAL A 359 16.15 -9.95 28.09
C VAL A 359 15.75 -11.43 28.14
N LEU A 360 16.48 -12.31 27.44
CA LEU A 360 16.19 -13.75 27.41
C LEU A 360 16.20 -14.40 28.82
N PRO A 361 17.25 -14.25 29.68
CA PRO A 361 17.21 -14.77 31.04
C PRO A 361 16.13 -14.12 31.91
N PHE A 362 15.80 -12.82 31.69
CA PHE A 362 14.68 -12.18 32.39
C PHE A 362 13.34 -12.81 32.01
N LEU A 363 13.15 -13.14 30.76
CA LEU A 363 11.94 -13.81 30.25
C LEU A 363 11.86 -15.24 30.80
N PHE A 364 13.03 -15.95 30.90
CA PHE A 364 13.10 -17.26 31.53
C PHE A 364 12.81 -17.18 33.03
N ALA A 365 13.37 -16.18 33.73
CA ALA A 365 13.12 -15.97 35.16
C ALA A 365 11.63 -15.63 35.40
N ALA A 366 11.02 -14.80 34.56
CA ALA A 366 9.59 -14.50 34.64
C ALA A 366 8.72 -15.74 34.42
N ALA A 367 9.03 -16.55 33.40
CA ALA A 367 8.33 -17.81 33.14
C ALA A 367 8.51 -18.80 34.29
N PHE A 368 9.71 -18.88 34.86
CA PHE A 368 10.01 -19.73 36.04
C PHE A 368 9.21 -19.28 37.27
N LEU A 369 9.22 -17.97 37.58
CA LEU A 369 8.43 -17.42 38.69
C LEU A 369 6.94 -17.64 38.48
N PHE A 370 6.45 -17.48 37.24
CA PHE A 370 5.06 -17.77 36.91
C PHE A 370 4.71 -19.24 37.12
N THR A 371 5.61 -20.14 36.70
CA THR A 371 5.42 -21.59 36.89
C THR A 371 5.44 -21.96 38.38
N LEU A 372 6.34 -21.36 39.17
CA LEU A 372 6.35 -21.56 40.63
C LEU A 372 5.06 -21.05 41.28
N LYS A 373 4.55 -19.89 40.85
CA LYS A 373 3.28 -19.35 41.31
C LYS A 373 2.11 -20.27 40.99
N VAL A 374 2.08 -20.79 39.77
CA VAL A 374 1.03 -21.75 39.35
C VAL A 374 1.10 -23.04 40.18
N LEU A 375 2.30 -23.56 40.46
CA LEU A 375 2.48 -24.73 41.32
C LEU A 375 2.05 -24.48 42.77
N GLN A 376 2.36 -23.28 43.30
CA GLN A 376 1.91 -22.88 44.64
C GLN A 376 0.39 -22.76 44.69
N ASN A 377 -0.21 -22.07 43.70
CA ASN A 377 -1.66 -21.95 43.60
C ASN A 377 -2.35 -23.31 43.45
N ASN A 378 -1.76 -24.24 42.68
CA ASN A 378 -2.33 -25.59 42.54
C ASN A 378 -2.30 -26.38 43.87
N ARG A 379 -1.24 -26.19 44.69
CA ARG A 379 -1.20 -26.76 46.03
C ARG A 379 -2.24 -26.16 46.96
N GLU A 380 -2.39 -24.83 46.92
CA GLU A 380 -3.45 -24.14 47.69
C GLU A 380 -4.83 -24.56 47.25
N LEU A 381 -5.07 -24.67 45.93
CA LEU A 381 -6.32 -25.19 45.37
C LEU A 381 -6.62 -26.63 45.84
N SER A 382 -5.59 -27.50 45.87
CA SER A 382 -5.76 -28.87 46.34
C SER A 382 -6.13 -28.92 47.84
N ASN A 383 -5.50 -28.06 48.66
CA ASN A 383 -5.81 -27.96 50.10
C ASN A 383 -7.22 -27.39 50.32
N LEU A 384 -7.58 -26.35 49.51
CA LEU A 384 -8.94 -25.78 49.55
C LEU A 384 -9.99 -26.77 49.05
N ASP A 385 -9.69 -27.62 48.07
CA ASP A 385 -10.59 -28.68 47.61
C ASP A 385 -10.82 -29.75 48.69
N GLU A 386 -9.80 -30.08 49.48
CA GLU A 386 -9.94 -30.96 50.66
C GLU A 386 -10.82 -30.32 51.73
N ASP A 387 -10.58 -29.05 52.03
CA ASP A 387 -11.41 -28.29 52.98
C ASP A 387 -12.86 -28.16 52.50
N ILE A 388 -13.07 -27.91 51.18
CA ILE A 388 -14.40 -27.87 50.56
C ILE A 388 -15.07 -29.24 50.66
N LYS A 389 -14.36 -30.34 50.46
CA LYS A 389 -14.92 -31.69 50.60
C LYS A 389 -15.37 -31.97 52.03
N GLN A 390 -14.56 -31.56 53.03
CA GLN A 390 -14.92 -31.71 54.44
C GLN A 390 -16.13 -30.84 54.80
N LYS A 391 -16.14 -29.56 54.33
CA LYS A 391 -17.30 -28.66 54.56
C LYS A 391 -18.54 -29.15 53.85
N ASN A 392 -18.42 -29.69 52.64
CA ASN A 392 -19.55 -30.26 51.88
C ASN A 392 -20.11 -31.51 52.57
N LEU A 393 -19.27 -32.31 53.21
CA LEU A 393 -19.74 -33.43 54.06
C LEU A 393 -20.59 -32.93 55.23
N ILE A 394 -20.15 -31.88 55.91
CA ILE A 394 -20.87 -31.23 56.99
C ILE A 394 -22.19 -30.58 56.48
N ILE A 395 -22.12 -29.92 55.32
CA ILE A 395 -23.29 -29.33 54.67
C ILE A 395 -24.31 -30.40 54.27
N ARG A 396 -23.85 -31.55 53.80
CA ARG A 396 -24.74 -32.68 53.43
C ARG A 396 -25.44 -33.26 54.67
N GLN A 397 -24.74 -33.40 55.78
CA GLN A 397 -25.31 -33.81 57.06
C GLN A 397 -26.31 -32.78 57.59
N ASN A 398 -26.04 -31.48 57.41
CA ASN A 398 -26.96 -30.42 57.78
C ASN A 398 -28.16 -30.29 56.81
N GLN A 399 -27.96 -30.56 55.50
CA GLN A 399 -29.03 -30.56 54.48
C GLN A 399 -30.03 -31.70 54.67
N GLU A 400 -29.57 -32.87 55.16
CA GLU A 400 -30.52 -33.94 55.54
C GLU A 400 -31.41 -33.54 56.70
N THR A 401 -30.93 -32.68 57.56
CA THR A 401 -31.72 -32.16 58.67
C THR A 401 -32.66 -31.03 58.22
N LEU A 402 -32.20 -30.17 57.29
CA LEU A 402 -32.97 -29.08 56.70
C LEU A 402 -34.01 -29.57 55.68
N SER A 403 -33.72 -30.67 54.94
CA SER A 403 -34.71 -31.24 54.01
C SER A 403 -35.94 -31.78 54.74
N LYS A 404 -35.75 -32.29 55.97
CA LYS A 404 -36.93 -32.69 56.80
C LYS A 404 -37.74 -31.51 57.29
N ILE A 405 -37.10 -30.33 57.45
CA ILE A 405 -37.81 -29.07 57.82
C ILE A 405 -38.51 -28.48 56.60
N SER A 406 -37.83 -28.47 55.40
CA SER A 406 -38.35 -27.91 54.16
C SER A 406 -39.52 -28.70 53.58
N GLU A 407 -39.57 -30.03 53.81
CA GLU A 407 -40.69 -30.84 53.36
C GLU A 407 -42.00 -30.47 54.09
N LEU A 408 -41.90 -29.95 55.29
CA LEU A 408 -43.02 -29.48 56.06
C LEU A 408 -43.44 -28.03 55.66
N GLU A 409 -42.53 -27.16 55.31
CA GLU A 409 -42.81 -25.81 54.86
C GLU A 409 -43.26 -25.74 53.40
N GLY A 410 -42.74 -26.65 52.53
CA GLY A 410 -43.06 -26.68 51.09
C GLY A 410 -44.53 -27.02 50.80
N LYS A 411 -45.19 -27.72 51.72
CA LYS A 411 -46.65 -27.99 51.61
C LYS A 411 -47.52 -26.79 51.86
N ILE A 412 -47.01 -25.73 52.47
CA ILE A 412 -47.75 -24.51 52.79
C ILE A 412 -47.64 -23.43 51.68
N SER A 413 -46.51 -23.40 50.98
CA SER A 413 -46.14 -22.30 50.03
C SER A 413 -46.56 -22.51 48.57
N SER A 414 -46.95 -23.72 48.16
CA SER A 414 -47.04 -24.04 46.71
C SER A 414 -48.31 -23.55 45.97
N PHE A 415 -49.30 -23.00 46.68
CA PHE A 415 -50.53 -22.55 46.00
C PHE A 415 -50.54 -21.09 45.54
N GLY A 416 -49.64 -20.23 46.09
CA GLY A 416 -49.70 -18.78 45.79
C GLY A 416 -48.84 -18.33 44.60
N GLN A 417 -47.80 -19.08 44.24
CA GLN A 417 -46.83 -18.61 43.25
C GLN A 417 -47.15 -18.95 41.78
N THR A 418 -48.00 -19.96 41.55
CA THR A 418 -48.31 -20.39 40.19
C THR A 418 -49.20 -19.40 39.43
N GLN A 419 -50.01 -18.65 40.14
CA GLN A 419 -50.93 -17.70 39.52
C GLN A 419 -50.25 -16.39 39.10
N ALA A 420 -49.27 -15.90 39.87
CA ALA A 420 -48.57 -14.64 39.55
C ALA A 420 -47.58 -14.78 38.34
N ILE A 421 -47.04 -15.98 38.13
CA ILE A 421 -46.12 -16.22 37.01
C ILE A 421 -46.87 -16.32 35.66
N LEU A 422 -48.09 -16.83 35.66
CA LEU A 422 -48.92 -16.94 34.46
C LEU A 422 -49.39 -15.57 33.96
N ASP A 423 -49.71 -14.65 34.84
CA ASP A 423 -50.21 -13.31 34.48
C ASP A 423 -49.07 -12.43 33.92
N SER A 424 -47.86 -12.49 34.48
CA SER A 424 -46.74 -11.68 34.00
C SER A 424 -46.17 -12.15 32.64
N ALA A 425 -46.28 -13.44 32.33
CA ALA A 425 -45.83 -13.99 31.04
C ALA A 425 -46.83 -13.69 29.89
N ALA A 426 -48.10 -13.50 30.22
CA ALA A 426 -49.15 -13.23 29.24
C ALA A 426 -49.10 -11.80 28.69
N VAL A 427 -48.80 -10.82 29.53
CA VAL A 427 -48.86 -9.39 29.18
C VAL A 427 -47.82 -9.02 28.10
N GLY A 428 -46.60 -9.57 28.16
CA GLY A 428 -45.56 -9.29 27.16
C GLY A 428 -45.80 -9.96 25.79
N THR A 429 -46.40 -11.13 25.79
CA THR A 429 -46.55 -11.95 24.56
C THR A 429 -47.64 -11.39 23.63
N GLY A 430 -48.66 -10.75 24.17
CA GLY A 430 -49.73 -10.11 23.39
C GLY A 430 -49.23 -8.96 22.52
N VAL A 431 -48.39 -8.11 23.06
CA VAL A 431 -47.82 -6.96 22.34
C VAL A 431 -46.95 -7.42 21.15
N TRP A 432 -46.04 -8.39 21.37
CA TRP A 432 -45.20 -8.91 20.31
C TRP A 432 -45.99 -9.63 19.21
N LYS A 433 -47.04 -10.34 19.56
CA LYS A 433 -47.94 -11.01 18.60
C LYS A 433 -48.59 -9.99 17.65
N GLU A 434 -49.07 -8.86 18.20
CA GLU A 434 -49.72 -7.83 17.39
C GLU A 434 -48.74 -7.05 16.52
N VAL A 435 -47.56 -6.72 17.07
CA VAL A 435 -46.46 -6.09 16.31
C VAL A 435 -46.02 -6.97 15.13
N LEU A 436 -45.74 -8.23 15.38
CA LEU A 436 -45.31 -9.16 14.32
C LEU A 436 -46.42 -9.39 13.29
N LYS A 437 -47.67 -9.43 13.71
CA LYS A 437 -48.84 -9.56 12.81
C LYS A 437 -48.94 -8.35 11.87
N ASN A 438 -48.78 -7.12 12.39
CA ASN A 438 -48.87 -5.91 11.59
C ASN A 438 -47.68 -5.78 10.61
N VAL A 439 -46.46 -6.09 11.08
CA VAL A 439 -45.25 -6.12 10.22
C VAL A 439 -45.40 -7.18 9.14
N ALA A 440 -45.77 -8.40 9.48
CA ALA A 440 -45.95 -9.49 8.53
C ALA A 440 -47.11 -9.22 7.54
N GLY A 441 -48.18 -8.64 8.00
CA GLY A 441 -49.34 -8.24 7.17
C GLY A 441 -48.95 -7.21 6.11
N PHE A 442 -48.18 -6.20 6.49
CA PHE A 442 -47.68 -5.20 5.55
C PHE A 442 -46.69 -5.78 4.55
N CYS A 443 -45.69 -6.50 5.02
CA CYS A 443 -44.67 -7.14 4.14
C CYS A 443 -45.31 -8.19 3.22
N GLY A 444 -46.33 -8.90 3.68
CA GLY A 444 -47.07 -9.86 2.87
C GLY A 444 -47.96 -9.22 1.80
N SER A 445 -48.48 -8.02 2.03
CA SER A 445 -49.30 -7.27 1.06
C SER A 445 -48.47 -6.56 0.00
N LYS A 446 -47.20 -6.20 0.30
CA LYS A 446 -46.24 -5.48 -0.57
C LYS A 446 -45.02 -6.37 -0.81
N GLN A 447 -44.98 -7.09 -1.93
CA GLN A 447 -43.87 -8.04 -2.27
C GLN A 447 -42.50 -7.38 -2.53
N ASN A 448 -42.41 -6.06 -2.42
CA ASN A 448 -41.23 -5.27 -2.71
C ASN A 448 -40.49 -4.74 -1.47
N ILE A 449 -40.89 -5.14 -0.28
CA ILE A 449 -40.30 -4.74 1.00
C ILE A 449 -40.13 -5.97 1.92
N TRP A 450 -39.05 -6.04 2.64
CA TRP A 450 -38.83 -7.09 3.65
C TRP A 450 -38.05 -6.54 4.83
N VAL A 451 -38.23 -7.16 5.95
CA VAL A 451 -37.58 -6.82 7.23
C VAL A 451 -36.39 -7.76 7.44
N SER A 452 -35.25 -7.23 7.76
CA SER A 452 -34.05 -7.99 8.10
C SER A 452 -33.85 -8.16 9.60
N SER A 453 -34.26 -7.17 10.40
CA SER A 453 -34.16 -7.25 11.85
C SER A 453 -35.25 -6.45 12.52
N ILE A 454 -35.73 -6.94 13.67
CA ILE A 454 -36.60 -6.26 14.58
C ILE A 454 -35.98 -6.34 15.97
N VAL A 455 -35.62 -5.20 16.52
CA VAL A 455 -34.93 -5.11 17.81
C VAL A 455 -35.64 -4.11 18.72
N ARG A 456 -35.74 -4.44 19.97
CA ARG A 456 -36.21 -3.48 20.98
C ARG A 456 -35.05 -2.53 21.29
N ASP A 457 -35.24 -1.25 21.00
CA ASP A 457 -34.19 -0.23 21.17
C ASP A 457 -34.23 0.31 22.62
N ASN A 458 -35.42 0.62 23.11
CA ASN A 458 -35.67 1.09 24.48
C ASN A 458 -36.89 0.35 25.09
N SER A 459 -37.26 0.69 26.32
CA SER A 459 -38.44 0.11 26.97
C SER A 459 -39.71 0.22 26.13
N ASN A 460 -39.86 1.31 25.38
CA ASN A 460 -41.10 1.65 24.67
C ASN A 460 -40.93 1.75 23.15
N THR A 461 -39.71 1.59 22.61
CA THR A 461 -39.45 1.73 21.16
C THR A 461 -38.90 0.46 20.55
N ILE A 462 -39.37 0.14 19.36
CA ILE A 462 -38.86 -0.96 18.51
C ILE A 462 -38.23 -0.34 17.28
N LYS A 463 -37.05 -0.82 16.94
CA LYS A 463 -36.31 -0.51 15.72
C LYS A 463 -36.50 -1.64 14.74
N ILE A 464 -36.87 -1.30 13.50
CA ILE A 464 -37.02 -2.22 12.38
C ILE A 464 -36.05 -1.79 11.30
N GLU A 465 -35.23 -2.72 10.85
CA GLU A 465 -34.35 -2.53 9.70
C GLU A 465 -34.75 -3.50 8.59
N GLY A 466 -34.65 -3.06 7.37
CA GLY A 466 -34.98 -3.88 6.22
C GLY A 466 -34.58 -3.25 4.89
N TYR A 467 -35.03 -3.88 3.84
CA TYR A 467 -34.75 -3.46 2.48
C TYR A 467 -36.03 -3.37 1.67
N SER A 468 -36.05 -2.49 0.69
CA SER A 468 -37.14 -2.33 -0.25
C SER A 468 -36.60 -2.14 -1.67
N LEU A 469 -37.33 -2.63 -2.64
CA LEU A 469 -37.07 -2.39 -4.06
C LEU A 469 -37.67 -1.05 -4.56
N SER A 470 -38.51 -0.42 -3.74
CA SER A 470 -39.11 0.87 -4.07
C SER A 470 -38.73 1.89 -2.99
N LYS A 471 -38.39 3.09 -3.41
CA LYS A 471 -38.08 4.21 -2.52
C LYS A 471 -39.25 4.61 -1.63
N TYR A 472 -40.48 4.38 -2.09
CA TYR A 472 -41.69 4.83 -1.40
C TYR A 472 -42.28 3.80 -0.40
N SER A 473 -41.98 2.52 -0.61
CA SER A 473 -42.53 1.46 0.27
C SER A 473 -42.13 1.56 1.74
N PRO A 474 -40.90 2.00 2.11
CA PRO A 474 -40.56 2.25 3.50
C PRO A 474 -41.39 3.38 4.16
N THR A 475 -41.76 4.38 3.37
CA THR A 475 -42.61 5.48 3.83
C THR A 475 -44.04 4.98 4.07
N ASP A 476 -44.58 4.19 3.13
CA ASP A 476 -45.89 3.55 3.27
C ASP A 476 -45.91 2.62 4.51
N PHE A 477 -44.80 1.92 4.74
CA PHE A 477 -44.61 1.04 5.88
C PHE A 477 -44.65 1.84 7.20
N ALA A 478 -43.92 2.96 7.25
CA ALA A 478 -43.99 3.86 8.39
C ALA A 478 -45.43 4.35 8.64
N TYR A 479 -46.16 4.76 7.63
CA TYR A 479 -47.56 5.20 7.77
C TYR A 479 -48.51 4.09 8.25
N SER A 480 -48.19 2.82 7.95
CA SER A 480 -49.02 1.68 8.38
C SER A 480 -48.84 1.31 9.86
N LEU A 481 -47.80 1.79 10.49
CA LEU A 481 -47.52 1.57 11.91
C LEU A 481 -47.81 2.85 12.70
N GLU A 482 -48.68 2.76 13.70
CA GLU A 482 -49.01 3.90 14.56
C GLU A 482 -47.77 4.41 15.32
N ASN A 483 -47.59 5.73 15.34
CA ASN A 483 -46.46 6.40 16.01
C ASN A 483 -45.09 5.92 15.57
N SER A 484 -44.89 5.75 14.26
CA SER A 484 -43.63 5.36 13.68
C SER A 484 -42.87 6.55 13.07
N GLU A 485 -41.57 6.46 13.10
CA GLU A 485 -40.66 7.44 12.52
C GLU A 485 -39.64 6.73 11.61
N LEU A 486 -39.63 7.14 10.36
CA LEU A 486 -38.64 6.66 9.40
C LEU A 486 -37.34 7.44 9.57
N LYS A 487 -36.31 6.82 10.15
CA LYS A 487 -35.04 7.46 10.48
C LYS A 487 -34.12 7.65 9.28
N SER A 488 -34.07 6.67 8.39
CA SER A 488 -33.18 6.75 7.20
C SER A 488 -33.66 5.82 6.10
N ILE A 489 -33.41 6.26 4.86
CA ILE A 489 -33.48 5.45 3.66
C ILE A 489 -32.16 5.67 2.91
N MET A 490 -31.41 4.61 2.67
CA MET A 490 -30.16 4.64 1.94
C MET A 490 -30.27 3.76 0.70
N ASN A 491 -29.71 4.21 -0.41
CA ASN A 491 -29.60 3.38 -1.60
C ASN A 491 -28.40 2.43 -1.44
N GLU A 492 -28.65 1.15 -1.54
CA GLU A 492 -27.64 0.09 -1.41
C GLU A 492 -27.83 -0.91 -2.55
N ALA A 493 -26.75 -1.21 -3.25
CA ALA A 493 -26.79 -2.20 -4.32
C ALA A 493 -26.75 -3.61 -3.74
N LEU A 494 -27.84 -4.35 -3.84
CA LEU A 494 -27.92 -5.75 -3.46
C LEU A 494 -27.82 -6.63 -4.72
N ARG A 495 -26.63 -7.22 -4.93
CA ARG A 495 -26.27 -8.00 -6.12
C ARG A 495 -26.43 -7.15 -7.40
N GLU A 496 -27.41 -7.48 -8.25
CA GLU A 496 -27.62 -6.80 -9.53
C GLU A 496 -28.76 -5.76 -9.51
N LYS A 497 -29.37 -5.51 -8.35
CA LYS A 497 -30.52 -4.59 -8.21
C LYS A 497 -30.26 -3.54 -7.16
N ASN A 498 -30.66 -2.32 -7.46
CA ASN A 498 -30.68 -1.25 -6.48
C ASN A 498 -31.80 -1.50 -5.47
N ALA A 499 -31.45 -1.53 -4.21
CA ALA A 499 -32.39 -1.62 -3.09
C ALA A 499 -32.22 -0.43 -2.16
N TYR A 500 -33.25 -0.17 -1.39
CA TYR A 500 -33.25 0.88 -0.38
C TYR A 500 -33.24 0.24 0.98
N LYS A 501 -32.15 0.37 1.70
CA LYS A 501 -32.07 0.01 3.11
C LYS A 501 -32.81 1.07 3.91
N TYR A 502 -33.70 0.64 4.76
CA TYR A 502 -34.44 1.54 5.60
C TYR A 502 -34.26 1.19 7.08
N ASN A 503 -34.36 2.22 7.91
CA ASN A 503 -34.39 2.11 9.36
C ASN A 503 -35.58 2.90 9.89
N LEU A 504 -36.45 2.22 10.61
CA LEU A 504 -37.70 2.74 11.13
C LEU A 504 -37.75 2.46 12.63
N THR A 505 -38.20 3.42 13.38
CA THR A 505 -38.51 3.25 14.80
C THR A 505 -39.99 3.54 15.04
N PHE A 506 -40.62 2.79 15.90
CA PHE A 506 -41.97 3.08 16.32
C PHE A 506 -42.17 2.83 17.81
N ASP A 507 -43.11 3.58 18.38
CA ASP A 507 -43.46 3.53 19.80
C ASP A 507 -44.54 2.46 20.02
N ILE A 508 -44.28 1.55 20.95
CA ILE A 508 -45.19 0.46 21.31
C ILE A 508 -46.13 0.81 22.49
N THR A 509 -46.09 2.04 22.99
CA THR A 509 -46.88 2.46 24.15
C THR A 509 -48.40 2.32 23.90
N SER A 510 -48.85 2.54 22.68
CA SER A 510 -50.26 2.35 22.28
C SER A 510 -50.67 0.86 22.29
N TYR A 511 -49.76 -0.03 21.93
CA TYR A 511 -49.98 -1.48 21.94
C TYR A 511 -49.92 -2.06 23.35
N GLN A 512 -49.11 -1.49 24.23
CA GLN A 512 -49.04 -1.86 25.65
C GLN A 512 -50.35 -1.50 26.39
N LYS A 513 -50.88 -0.27 26.18
CA LYS A 513 -52.14 0.17 26.80
C LYS A 513 -53.36 -0.62 26.35
N LYS A 514 -53.29 -1.34 25.23
CA LYS A 514 -54.41 -2.14 24.72
C LYS A 514 -54.42 -3.55 25.30
N HIS A 515 -53.32 -3.95 25.95
CA HIS A 515 -53.11 -5.29 26.51
C HIS A 515 -52.90 -5.28 28.04
N GLU A 516 -52.85 -4.11 28.69
CA GLU A 516 -53.10 -3.90 30.12
C GLU A 516 -54.62 -3.86 30.40
#